data_f71a043ac2eaba2d66761440f24141ca
#
_entry.id   f71a043ac2eaba2d66761440f24141ca
#
_cell.length_a   1.000
_cell.length_b   1.000
_cell.length_c   1.000
_cell.angle_alpha   90.00
_cell.angle_beta   90.00
_cell.angle_gamma   90.00
#
_symmetry.space_group_name_H-M   'P 1'
#
loop_
_entity.id
_entity.type
_entity.pdbx_description
1 polymer ?
#
loop_
_entity_poly.entity_id
_entity_poly.type
_entity_poly.pdbx_seq_one_letter_code
_entity_poly.pdbx_strand_id
1 'polypeptide(L)'
;IISSKDFTGSYIYYGIREHGMAAIMNGIALHSGLIPYGGTFLVFTDYCRPSIRLSALMGLRVIYIMTHDSIGLGEDGPTHQPVEHLSALRAIPNLEVWRPADSVETLEVWQASLQSLNTPSIIALSRQNLKPVRKKFIKNNLSALGAYILVDNDDADICLYSSGSEIEIAINASEKLELEGIKTKVISVPSIDRFYLQNKEYRDKIVNSIPK
;
A
#
# COMPACT_ATOMS: atom_id res chain seq x y z
N ILE A 1 25.97 3.00 8.34
CA ILE A 1 26.07 2.58 6.93
C ILE A 1 27.04 1.42 6.85
N ILE A 2 26.66 0.36 6.15
CA ILE A 2 27.58 -0.74 5.82
C ILE A 2 28.51 -0.28 4.70
N SER A 3 29.82 -0.51 4.87
CA SER A 3 30.83 -0.17 3.87
C SER A 3 31.90 -1.28 3.79
N SER A 4 32.79 -1.21 2.81
CA SER A 4 33.91 -2.15 2.71
C SER A 4 34.91 -2.09 3.89
N LYS A 5 34.83 -1.05 4.73
CA LYS A 5 35.67 -0.86 5.92
C LYS A 5 34.93 -1.10 7.23
N ASP A 6 33.60 -1.11 7.21
CA ASP A 6 32.76 -1.29 8.41
C ASP A 6 31.46 -2.01 8.05
N PHE A 7 31.31 -3.21 8.58
CA PHE A 7 30.11 -4.07 8.36
C PHE A 7 29.15 -4.06 9.55
N THR A 8 29.35 -3.21 10.56
CA THR A 8 28.53 -3.18 11.77
C THR A 8 27.22 -2.40 11.62
N GLY A 9 27.04 -1.70 10.51
CA GLY A 9 25.85 -0.90 10.25
C GLY A 9 24.61 -1.74 9.88
N SER A 10 23.45 -1.11 9.95
CA SER A 10 22.15 -1.67 9.52
C SER A 10 21.58 -1.06 8.24
N TYR A 11 22.34 -0.18 7.59
CA TYR A 11 21.91 0.55 6.39
C TYR A 11 22.90 0.32 5.25
N ILE A 12 22.36 -0.05 4.08
CA ILE A 12 23.10 -0.23 2.82
C ILE A 12 22.68 0.86 1.85
N TYR A 13 23.65 1.63 1.37
CA TYR A 13 23.41 2.61 0.31
C TYR A 13 23.70 1.97 -1.06
N TYR A 14 22.63 1.69 -1.80
CA TYR A 14 22.74 0.97 -3.08
C TYR A 14 23.10 1.88 -4.27
N GLY A 15 22.91 3.19 -4.14
CA GLY A 15 22.97 4.10 -5.29
C GLY A 15 21.77 3.84 -6.24
N ILE A 16 21.92 4.23 -7.49
CA ILE A 16 20.89 4.01 -8.53
C ILE A 16 21.01 2.56 -9.04
N ARG A 17 20.47 1.60 -8.28
CA ARG A 17 20.55 0.15 -8.56
C ARG A 17 19.34 -0.59 -7.99
N GLU A 18 18.16 -0.27 -8.48
CA GLU A 18 16.87 -0.80 -7.97
C GLU A 18 16.81 -2.33 -8.03
N HIS A 19 17.25 -2.91 -9.15
CA HIS A 19 17.33 -4.37 -9.29
C HIS A 19 18.31 -5.00 -8.30
N GLY A 20 19.50 -4.39 -8.18
CA GLY A 20 20.53 -4.84 -7.22
C GLY A 20 20.05 -4.75 -5.78
N MET A 21 19.38 -3.66 -5.40
CA MET A 21 18.75 -3.51 -4.08
C MET A 21 17.76 -4.65 -3.82
N ALA A 22 16.80 -4.86 -4.73
CA ALA A 22 15.77 -5.87 -4.56
C ALA A 22 16.35 -7.29 -4.51
N ALA A 23 17.34 -7.60 -5.35
CA ALA A 23 18.00 -8.90 -5.36
C ALA A 23 18.81 -9.16 -4.08
N ILE A 24 19.52 -8.15 -3.56
CA ILE A 24 20.24 -8.25 -2.29
C ILE A 24 19.28 -8.42 -1.12
N MET A 25 18.14 -7.73 -1.11
CA MET A 25 17.10 -7.91 -0.10
C MET A 25 16.56 -9.35 -0.12
N ASN A 26 16.37 -9.96 -1.30
CA ASN A 26 16.02 -11.37 -1.40
C ASN A 26 17.10 -12.27 -0.78
N GLY A 27 18.37 -12.01 -1.04
CA GLY A 27 19.49 -12.73 -0.45
C GLY A 27 19.53 -12.62 1.07
N ILE A 28 19.32 -11.42 1.62
CA ILE A 28 19.25 -11.18 3.07
C ILE A 28 18.08 -11.96 3.71
N ALA A 29 16.90 -11.93 3.08
CA ALA A 29 15.74 -12.66 3.57
C ALA A 29 15.95 -14.18 3.54
N LEU A 30 16.58 -14.71 2.47
CA LEU A 30 16.93 -16.13 2.33
C LEU A 30 17.95 -16.59 3.36
N HIS A 31 18.95 -15.75 3.67
CA HIS A 31 19.94 -16.04 4.70
C HIS A 31 19.31 -16.11 6.09
N SER A 32 18.18 -15.48 6.28
CA SER A 32 17.41 -15.34 7.51
C SER A 32 18.07 -14.51 8.62
N GLY A 33 17.34 -14.30 9.72
CA GLY A 33 17.82 -13.51 10.86
C GLY A 33 17.58 -11.99 10.76
N LEU A 34 17.29 -11.47 9.54
CA LEU A 34 16.95 -10.07 9.31
C LEU A 34 15.70 -9.95 8.44
N ILE A 35 14.96 -8.87 8.64
CA ILE A 35 13.84 -8.48 7.78
C ILE A 35 14.29 -7.29 6.94
N PRO A 36 14.64 -7.48 5.66
CA PRO A 36 15.06 -6.39 4.81
C PRO A 36 13.87 -5.52 4.38
N TYR A 37 14.08 -4.22 4.39
CA TYR A 37 13.22 -3.28 3.69
C TYR A 37 14.06 -2.28 2.89
N GLY A 38 13.55 -1.85 1.75
CA GLY A 38 14.26 -0.92 0.88
C GLY A 38 13.29 -0.09 0.05
N GLY A 39 13.70 1.09 -0.37
CA GLY A 39 12.82 2.04 -1.00
C GLY A 39 13.39 2.71 -2.24
N THR A 40 12.47 2.99 -3.17
CA THR A 40 12.68 3.82 -4.35
C THR A 40 11.33 4.40 -4.79
N PHE A 41 11.27 5.12 -5.91
CA PHE A 41 9.99 5.57 -6.47
C PHE A 41 9.22 4.39 -7.09
N LEU A 42 7.90 4.46 -7.04
CA LEU A 42 7.03 3.40 -7.56
C LEU A 42 7.29 3.11 -9.04
N VAL A 43 7.53 4.14 -9.86
CA VAL A 43 7.83 3.99 -11.29
C VAL A 43 9.06 3.10 -11.52
N PHE A 44 10.04 3.12 -10.62
CA PHE A 44 11.26 2.33 -10.76
C PHE A 44 11.10 0.85 -10.41
N THR A 45 9.88 0.42 -10.06
CA THR A 45 9.56 -1.01 -10.07
C THR A 45 9.75 -1.62 -11.45
N ASP A 46 9.72 -0.85 -12.52
CA ASP A 46 10.06 -1.31 -13.87
C ASP A 46 11.48 -1.89 -13.95
N TYR A 47 12.42 -1.34 -13.17
CA TYR A 47 13.79 -1.85 -13.12
C TYR A 47 13.98 -3.03 -12.18
N CYS A 48 13.16 -3.21 -11.14
CA CYS A 48 13.32 -4.28 -10.15
C CYS A 48 12.18 -5.30 -10.10
N ARG A 49 11.18 -5.19 -10.96
CA ARG A 49 10.02 -6.12 -11.01
C ARG A 49 10.42 -7.60 -11.08
N PRO A 50 11.45 -8.04 -11.85
CA PRO A 50 11.87 -9.43 -11.82
C PRO A 50 12.30 -9.91 -10.43
N SER A 51 13.05 -9.10 -9.68
CA SER A 51 13.47 -9.43 -8.31
C SER A 51 12.29 -9.43 -7.32
N ILE A 52 11.35 -8.49 -7.47
CA ILE A 52 10.10 -8.49 -6.67
C ILE A 52 9.28 -9.75 -6.94
N ARG A 53 9.16 -10.16 -8.21
CA ARG A 53 8.49 -11.39 -8.58
C ARG A 53 9.16 -12.62 -7.98
N LEU A 54 10.49 -12.65 -7.91
CA LEU A 54 11.24 -13.71 -7.24
C LEU A 54 10.99 -13.73 -5.73
N SER A 55 10.89 -12.57 -5.06
CA SER A 55 10.49 -12.52 -3.65
C SER A 55 9.16 -13.23 -3.42
N ALA A 56 8.17 -12.94 -4.27
CA ALA A 56 6.85 -13.55 -4.19
C ALA A 56 6.87 -15.05 -4.48
N LEU A 57 7.61 -15.48 -5.51
CA LEU A 57 7.76 -16.90 -5.90
C LEU A 57 8.44 -17.71 -4.80
N MET A 58 9.44 -17.13 -4.13
CA MET A 58 10.18 -17.79 -3.05
C MET A 58 9.49 -17.66 -1.68
N GLY A 59 8.40 -16.91 -1.57
CA GLY A 59 7.69 -16.71 -0.32
C GLY A 59 8.53 -15.96 0.73
N LEU A 60 9.21 -14.88 0.34
CA LEU A 60 10.12 -14.16 1.20
C LEU A 60 9.45 -12.96 1.88
N ARG A 61 9.73 -12.76 3.16
CA ARG A 61 9.36 -11.55 3.88
C ARG A 61 10.32 -10.41 3.54
N VAL A 62 10.02 -9.69 2.47
CA VAL A 62 10.73 -8.49 2.00
C VAL A 62 9.73 -7.35 1.91
N ILE A 63 10.10 -6.17 2.40
CA ILE A 63 9.21 -5.00 2.39
C ILE A 63 9.80 -3.95 1.45
N TYR A 64 9.04 -3.60 0.42
CA TYR A 64 9.38 -2.60 -0.58
C TYR A 64 8.60 -1.31 -0.32
N ILE A 65 9.31 -0.22 -0.04
CA ILE A 65 8.72 1.11 0.14
C ILE A 65 8.81 1.85 -1.18
N MET A 66 7.67 1.95 -1.88
CA MET A 66 7.59 2.55 -3.20
C MET A 66 6.89 3.90 -3.11
N THR A 67 7.68 4.97 -3.07
CA THR A 67 7.18 6.34 -2.93
C THR A 67 6.80 6.97 -4.27
N HIS A 68 6.19 8.18 -4.24
CA HIS A 68 5.81 8.90 -5.45
C HIS A 68 4.80 8.12 -6.30
N ASP A 69 3.72 7.70 -5.65
CA ASP A 69 2.77 6.67 -6.15
C ASP A 69 1.79 7.16 -7.22
N SER A 70 1.77 8.45 -7.54
CA SER A 70 0.78 9.04 -8.44
C SER A 70 1.28 10.27 -9.18
N ILE A 71 0.43 10.87 -10.00
CA ILE A 71 0.68 12.17 -10.65
C ILE A 71 0.92 13.30 -9.63
N GLY A 72 0.55 13.12 -8.36
CA GLY A 72 0.84 14.03 -7.26
C GLY A 72 2.32 14.20 -6.94
N LEU A 73 3.22 13.45 -7.58
CA LEU A 73 4.67 13.68 -7.48
C LEU A 73 5.10 15.03 -8.08
N GLY A 74 4.31 15.60 -9.02
CA GLY A 74 4.47 16.96 -9.50
C GLY A 74 5.43 17.11 -10.69
N GLU A 75 6.45 17.96 -10.53
CA GLU A 75 7.28 18.49 -11.61
C GLU A 75 8.27 17.51 -12.25
N ASP A 76 8.51 16.35 -11.67
CA ASP A 76 9.42 15.34 -12.24
C ASP A 76 8.93 14.79 -13.59
N GLY A 77 7.65 14.99 -13.90
CA GLY A 77 7.06 14.71 -15.20
C GLY A 77 6.78 13.24 -15.51
N PRO A 78 6.41 12.94 -16.78
CA PRO A 78 5.84 11.64 -17.15
C PRO A 78 6.82 10.47 -17.02
N THR A 79 8.12 10.71 -17.04
CA THR A 79 9.14 9.65 -16.83
C THR A 79 9.18 9.11 -15.40
N HIS A 80 8.55 9.82 -14.45
CA HIS A 80 8.52 9.47 -13.03
C HIS A 80 7.10 9.22 -12.52
N GLN A 81 6.08 9.51 -13.32
CA GLN A 81 4.67 9.34 -12.98
C GLN A 81 4.22 7.90 -13.25
N PRO A 82 3.89 7.10 -12.22
CA PRO A 82 3.39 5.75 -12.43
C PRO A 82 1.96 5.78 -12.98
N VAL A 83 1.64 4.89 -13.90
CA VAL A 83 0.30 4.70 -14.48
C VAL A 83 -0.17 3.26 -14.24
N GLU A 84 0.48 2.27 -14.88
CA GLU A 84 0.09 0.86 -14.80
C GLU A 84 0.75 0.09 -13.64
N HIS A 85 1.67 0.70 -12.92
CA HIS A 85 2.58 0.03 -11.96
C HIS A 85 1.83 -0.71 -10.85
N LEU A 86 0.82 -0.09 -10.24
CA LEU A 86 0.02 -0.75 -9.20
C LEU A 86 -0.73 -1.97 -9.74
N SER A 87 -1.32 -1.86 -10.93
CA SER A 87 -2.03 -2.97 -11.58
C SER A 87 -1.08 -4.10 -11.95
N ALA A 88 0.10 -3.76 -12.48
CA ALA A 88 1.12 -4.73 -12.83
C ALA A 88 1.70 -5.46 -11.60
N LEU A 89 1.86 -4.77 -10.47
CA LEU A 89 2.29 -5.37 -9.21
C LEU A 89 1.21 -6.28 -8.61
N ARG A 90 -0.05 -5.85 -8.63
CA ARG A 90 -1.20 -6.66 -8.18
C ARG A 90 -1.40 -7.93 -9.01
N ALA A 91 -0.91 -7.96 -10.25
CA ALA A 91 -0.95 -9.16 -11.08
C ALA A 91 0.08 -10.23 -10.68
N ILE A 92 1.03 -9.94 -9.79
CA ILE A 92 2.05 -10.90 -9.32
C ILE A 92 1.43 -11.75 -8.20
N PRO A 93 1.30 -13.09 -8.38
CA PRO A 93 0.80 -13.95 -7.32
C PRO A 93 1.67 -13.92 -6.07
N ASN A 94 1.06 -14.01 -4.89
CA ASN A 94 1.74 -13.97 -3.60
C ASN A 94 2.53 -12.67 -3.34
N LEU A 95 2.03 -11.54 -3.83
CA LEU A 95 2.56 -10.21 -3.52
C LEU A 95 1.44 -9.37 -2.91
N GLU A 96 1.64 -8.84 -1.72
CA GLU A 96 0.71 -7.89 -1.11
C GLU A 96 1.03 -6.46 -1.55
N VAL A 97 0.07 -5.78 -2.16
CA VAL A 97 0.20 -4.39 -2.58
C VAL A 97 -0.68 -3.51 -1.70
N TRP A 98 -0.02 -2.61 -0.97
CA TRP A 98 -0.63 -1.69 -0.03
C TRP A 98 -0.54 -0.26 -0.54
N ARG A 99 -1.62 0.49 -0.37
CA ARG A 99 -1.67 1.92 -0.68
C ARG A 99 -2.40 2.68 0.42
N PRO A 100 -1.71 2.97 1.55
CA PRO A 100 -2.32 3.64 2.69
C PRO A 100 -2.64 5.11 2.41
N ALA A 101 -3.72 5.61 3.02
CA ALA A 101 -4.23 6.96 2.84
C ALA A 101 -3.58 8.01 3.75
N ASP A 102 -3.06 7.60 4.91
CA ASP A 102 -2.50 8.51 5.91
C ASP A 102 -1.45 7.81 6.79
N SER A 103 -0.95 8.52 7.80
CA SER A 103 0.04 8.00 8.74
C SER A 103 -0.49 6.84 9.58
N VAL A 104 -1.78 6.81 9.90
CA VAL A 104 -2.39 5.74 10.70
C VAL A 104 -2.48 4.47 9.87
N GLU A 105 -3.01 4.54 8.66
CA GLU A 105 -3.00 3.40 7.74
C GLU A 105 -1.58 2.94 7.42
N THR A 106 -0.62 3.87 7.25
CA THR A 106 0.78 3.51 7.02
C THR A 106 1.35 2.69 8.16
N LEU A 107 1.11 3.08 9.42
CA LEU A 107 1.55 2.32 10.60
C LEU A 107 0.90 0.93 10.65
N GLU A 108 -0.40 0.85 10.37
CA GLU A 108 -1.14 -0.41 10.33
C GLU A 108 -0.65 -1.35 9.23
N VAL A 109 -0.33 -0.80 8.07
CA VAL A 109 0.24 -1.54 6.93
C VAL A 109 1.63 -2.06 7.27
N TRP A 110 2.49 -1.24 7.91
CA TRP A 110 3.78 -1.70 8.41
C TRP A 110 3.63 -2.89 9.36
N GLN A 111 2.69 -2.80 10.32
CA GLN A 111 2.41 -3.90 11.23
C GLN A 111 1.99 -5.17 10.48
N ALA A 112 1.06 -5.06 9.53
CA ALA A 112 0.60 -6.19 8.71
C ALA A 112 1.74 -6.80 7.88
N SER A 113 2.55 -5.97 7.22
CA SER A 113 3.70 -6.41 6.42
C SER A 113 4.77 -7.14 7.24
N LEU A 114 5.04 -6.67 8.47
CA LEU A 114 5.96 -7.34 9.38
C LEU A 114 5.43 -8.69 9.87
N GLN A 115 4.11 -8.88 9.89
CA GLN A 115 3.46 -10.14 10.28
C GLN A 115 3.32 -11.12 9.10
N SER A 116 3.45 -10.68 7.86
CA SER A 116 3.40 -11.52 6.66
C SER A 116 4.71 -12.29 6.49
N LEU A 117 4.76 -13.53 6.99
CA LEU A 117 6.01 -14.30 7.06
C LEU A 117 6.50 -14.83 5.71
N ASN A 118 5.57 -15.17 4.82
CA ASN A 118 5.84 -15.88 3.56
C ASN A 118 5.35 -15.11 2.32
N THR A 119 5.14 -13.79 2.47
CA THR A 119 4.62 -12.94 1.41
C THR A 119 5.33 -11.59 1.46
N PRO A 120 5.97 -11.16 0.37
CA PRO A 120 6.54 -9.83 0.29
C PRO A 120 5.45 -8.77 0.19
N SER A 121 5.77 -7.56 0.65
CA SER A 121 4.85 -6.43 0.65
C SER A 121 5.42 -5.26 -0.15
N ILE A 122 4.59 -4.65 -0.98
CA ILE A 122 4.79 -3.32 -1.56
C ILE A 122 3.98 -2.33 -0.74
N ILE A 123 4.61 -1.28 -0.24
CA ILE A 123 3.92 -0.15 0.41
C ILE A 123 4.09 1.06 -0.50
N ALA A 124 3.04 1.38 -1.25
CA ALA A 124 3.02 2.53 -2.16
C ALA A 124 2.63 3.79 -1.36
N LEU A 125 3.50 4.79 -1.35
CA LEU A 125 3.34 6.02 -0.58
C LEU A 125 3.34 7.25 -1.49
N SER A 126 2.55 8.25 -1.12
CA SER A 126 2.52 9.54 -1.81
C SER A 126 3.81 10.34 -1.61
N ARG A 127 4.11 11.23 -2.54
CA ARG A 127 5.12 12.29 -2.36
C ARG A 127 4.55 13.44 -1.53
N GLN A 128 3.32 13.82 -1.80
CA GLN A 128 2.64 14.93 -1.13
C GLN A 128 2.20 14.54 0.28
N ASN A 129 2.07 15.55 1.14
CA ASN A 129 1.53 15.37 2.48
C ASN A 129 0.03 15.09 2.41
N LEU A 130 -0.43 14.10 3.15
CA LEU A 130 -1.83 13.73 3.28
C LEU A 130 -2.32 14.03 4.69
N LYS A 131 -3.60 14.43 4.78
CA LYS A 131 -4.24 14.68 6.08
C LYS A 131 -4.70 13.38 6.71
N PRO A 132 -4.68 13.27 8.05
CA PRO A 132 -5.29 12.14 8.75
C PRO A 132 -6.78 12.03 8.40
N VAL A 133 -7.20 10.86 7.93
CA VAL A 133 -8.59 10.62 7.52
C VAL A 133 -9.41 10.00 8.64
N ARG A 134 -8.79 9.22 9.53
CA ARG A 134 -9.46 8.70 10.72
C ARG A 134 -9.39 9.69 11.89
N LYS A 135 -10.57 10.15 12.31
CA LYS A 135 -10.71 11.14 13.40
C LYS A 135 -10.81 10.49 14.79
N LYS A 136 -11.04 9.17 14.88
CA LYS A 136 -11.22 8.44 16.14
C LYS A 136 -10.15 7.36 16.29
N PHE A 137 -9.65 7.19 17.51
CA PHE A 137 -8.76 6.07 17.82
C PHE A 137 -9.53 4.76 17.75
N ILE A 138 -8.97 3.79 17.03
CA ILE A 138 -9.46 2.41 16.93
C ILE A 138 -8.30 1.51 17.25
N LYS A 139 -8.48 0.62 18.24
CA LYS A 139 -7.42 -0.29 18.70
C LYS A 139 -7.04 -1.35 17.66
N ASN A 140 -8.02 -1.76 16.86
CA ASN A 140 -7.84 -2.82 15.88
C ASN A 140 -7.17 -2.26 14.61
N ASN A 141 -6.28 -3.05 14.02
CA ASN A 141 -5.70 -2.75 12.71
C ASN A 141 -6.74 -2.95 11.60
N LEU A 142 -7.37 -1.88 11.15
CA LEU A 142 -8.38 -1.95 10.11
C LEU A 142 -7.78 -2.16 8.72
N SER A 143 -6.60 -1.62 8.46
CA SER A 143 -5.92 -1.79 7.18
C SER A 143 -5.58 -3.25 6.90
N ALA A 144 -5.32 -4.06 7.94
CA ALA A 144 -5.06 -5.49 7.80
C ALA A 144 -6.24 -6.28 7.22
N LEU A 145 -7.45 -5.72 7.23
CA LEU A 145 -8.63 -6.30 6.58
C LEU A 145 -8.65 -6.08 5.06
N GLY A 146 -7.80 -5.18 4.57
CA GLY A 146 -7.65 -4.84 3.16
C GLY A 146 -8.65 -3.81 2.62
N ALA A 147 -9.84 -3.76 3.20
CA ALA A 147 -10.83 -2.70 2.98
C ALA A 147 -11.68 -2.53 4.23
N TYR A 148 -12.11 -1.30 4.54
CA TYR A 148 -12.99 -1.04 5.66
C TYR A 148 -13.84 0.23 5.43
N ILE A 149 -14.97 0.34 6.13
CA ILE A 149 -15.84 1.51 6.07
C ILE A 149 -15.19 2.64 6.85
N LEU A 150 -14.84 3.73 6.18
CA LEU A 150 -14.23 4.92 6.76
C LEU A 150 -15.29 5.96 7.17
N VAL A 151 -16.25 6.20 6.29
CA VAL A 151 -17.44 7.03 6.57
C VAL A 151 -18.66 6.15 6.37
N ASP A 152 -19.46 5.99 7.41
CA ASP A 152 -20.65 5.12 7.40
C ASP A 152 -21.92 5.93 7.33
N ASN A 153 -22.87 5.45 6.56
CA ASN A 153 -24.24 5.93 6.49
C ASN A 153 -25.15 4.74 6.13
N ASP A 154 -26.02 4.33 7.05
CA ASP A 154 -26.86 3.13 6.88
C ASP A 154 -27.78 3.21 5.67
N ASP A 155 -28.23 4.43 5.32
CA ASP A 155 -29.11 4.72 4.19
C ASP A 155 -28.35 5.31 2.99
N ALA A 156 -27.09 4.93 2.77
CA ALA A 156 -26.30 5.50 1.68
C ALA A 156 -26.87 5.17 0.30
N ASP A 157 -27.02 6.20 -0.52
CA ASP A 157 -27.41 6.07 -1.94
C ASP A 157 -26.22 5.64 -2.81
N ILE A 158 -24.99 6.00 -2.40
CA ILE A 158 -23.75 5.78 -3.17
C ILE A 158 -22.63 5.32 -2.23
N CYS A 159 -21.83 4.35 -2.68
CA CYS A 159 -20.57 3.97 -2.04
C CYS A 159 -19.38 4.43 -2.87
N LEU A 160 -18.43 5.15 -2.23
CA LEU A 160 -17.20 5.62 -2.81
C LEU A 160 -16.04 4.73 -2.31
N TYR A 161 -15.40 3.97 -3.22
CA TYR A 161 -14.24 3.13 -2.92
C TYR A 161 -12.97 3.85 -3.36
N SER A 162 -12.01 3.98 -2.48
CA SER A 162 -10.76 4.68 -2.79
C SER A 162 -9.59 4.14 -1.96
N SER A 163 -8.36 4.52 -2.33
CA SER A 163 -7.13 4.16 -1.63
C SER A 163 -6.09 5.29 -1.73
N GLY A 164 -5.15 5.31 -0.81
CA GLY A 164 -4.05 6.27 -0.85
C GLY A 164 -4.52 7.72 -0.85
N SER A 165 -3.86 8.56 -1.64
CA SER A 165 -4.14 10.00 -1.73
C SER A 165 -5.57 10.33 -2.20
N GLU A 166 -6.22 9.44 -2.94
CA GLU A 166 -7.57 9.67 -3.46
C GLU A 166 -8.66 9.51 -2.40
N ILE A 167 -8.35 9.01 -1.19
CA ILE A 167 -9.30 8.97 -0.07
C ILE A 167 -9.75 10.39 0.33
N GLU A 168 -8.84 11.38 0.33
CA GLU A 168 -9.22 12.77 0.59
C GLU A 168 -10.21 13.28 -0.46
N ILE A 169 -10.02 12.90 -1.73
CA ILE A 169 -10.97 13.25 -2.81
C ILE A 169 -12.32 12.61 -2.57
N ALA A 170 -12.36 11.33 -2.19
CA ALA A 170 -13.61 10.61 -1.91
C ALA A 170 -14.36 11.23 -0.72
N ILE A 171 -13.67 11.61 0.36
CA ILE A 171 -14.28 12.31 1.51
C ILE A 171 -14.85 13.66 1.09
N ASN A 172 -14.08 14.47 0.36
CA ASN A 172 -14.54 15.78 -0.11
C ASN A 172 -15.75 15.65 -1.07
N ALA A 173 -15.78 14.59 -1.90
CA ALA A 173 -16.92 14.30 -2.76
C ALA A 173 -18.13 13.89 -1.94
N SER A 174 -17.96 13.03 -0.93
CA SER A 174 -18.99 12.64 0.02
C SER A 174 -19.64 13.85 0.69
N GLU A 175 -18.83 14.75 1.25
CA GLU A 175 -19.32 15.97 1.92
C GLU A 175 -20.14 16.87 0.97
N LYS A 176 -19.72 17.00 -0.30
CA LYS A 176 -20.48 17.78 -1.30
C LYS A 176 -21.80 17.11 -1.70
N LEU A 177 -21.81 15.79 -1.91
CA LEU A 177 -23.00 15.04 -2.25
C LEU A 177 -24.04 15.11 -1.12
N GLU A 178 -23.61 15.05 0.12
CA GLU A 178 -24.50 15.17 1.28
C GLU A 178 -25.18 16.56 1.36
N LEU A 179 -24.49 17.63 0.95
CA LEU A 179 -25.10 18.97 0.84
C LEU A 179 -26.21 19.03 -0.24
N GLU A 180 -26.13 18.15 -1.24
CA GLU A 180 -27.14 17.99 -2.29
C GLU A 180 -28.23 16.96 -1.91
N GLY A 181 -28.20 16.42 -0.70
CA GLY A 181 -29.15 15.43 -0.18
C GLY A 181 -28.87 14.00 -0.60
N ILE A 182 -27.72 13.72 -1.22
CA ILE A 182 -27.31 12.37 -1.62
C ILE A 182 -26.46 11.78 -0.50
N LYS A 183 -26.95 10.75 0.15
CA LYS A 183 -26.26 10.06 1.25
C LYS A 183 -25.15 9.16 0.71
N THR A 184 -24.00 9.23 1.33
CA THR A 184 -22.82 8.51 0.85
C THR A 184 -22.15 7.67 1.92
N LYS A 185 -21.46 6.63 1.48
CA LYS A 185 -20.55 5.81 2.29
C LYS A 185 -19.15 5.84 1.65
N VAL A 186 -18.10 6.05 2.44
CA VAL A 186 -16.72 6.02 1.95
C VAL A 186 -16.03 4.78 2.50
N ILE A 187 -15.43 4.00 1.61
CA ILE A 187 -14.69 2.78 1.92
C ILE A 187 -13.24 2.99 1.55
N SER A 188 -12.35 2.88 2.54
CA SER A 188 -10.91 2.82 2.31
C SER A 188 -10.51 1.40 1.92
N VAL A 189 -9.71 1.29 0.85
CA VAL A 189 -9.21 0.02 0.30
C VAL A 189 -7.68 0.04 0.27
N PRO A 190 -7.00 -0.03 1.43
CA PRO A 190 -5.54 -0.02 1.47
C PRO A 190 -4.90 -1.22 0.77
N SER A 191 -5.56 -2.39 0.67
CA SER A 191 -5.05 -3.54 -0.08
C SER A 191 -6.17 -4.44 -0.60
N ILE A 192 -6.31 -4.51 -1.92
CA ILE A 192 -7.26 -5.42 -2.58
C ILE A 192 -6.90 -6.88 -2.30
N ASP A 193 -5.61 -7.21 -2.29
CA ASP A 193 -5.11 -8.57 -2.06
C ASP A 193 -5.54 -9.09 -0.69
N ARG A 194 -5.35 -8.28 0.36
CA ARG A 194 -5.78 -8.61 1.73
C ARG A 194 -7.30 -8.69 1.87
N PHE A 195 -8.03 -7.83 1.16
CA PHE A 195 -9.50 -7.86 1.16
C PHE A 195 -10.04 -9.19 0.60
N TYR A 196 -9.47 -9.70 -0.47
CA TYR A 196 -9.89 -10.99 -1.04
C TYR A 196 -9.60 -12.19 -0.13
N LEU A 197 -8.67 -12.07 0.82
CA LEU A 197 -8.40 -13.12 1.81
C LEU A 197 -9.42 -13.14 2.97
N GLN A 198 -10.26 -12.11 3.10
CA GLN A 198 -11.30 -12.09 4.12
C GLN A 198 -12.39 -13.12 3.83
N ASN A 199 -13.11 -13.54 4.87
CA ASN A 199 -14.25 -14.44 4.70
C ASN A 199 -15.36 -13.78 3.86
N LYS A 200 -16.24 -14.61 3.31
CA LYS A 200 -17.30 -14.14 2.41
C LYS A 200 -18.24 -13.14 3.09
N GLU A 201 -18.58 -13.38 4.36
CA GLU A 201 -19.47 -12.51 5.13
C GLU A 201 -18.91 -11.08 5.23
N TYR A 202 -17.63 -10.95 5.57
CA TYR A 202 -16.96 -9.64 5.62
C TYR A 202 -16.92 -8.97 4.25
N ARG A 203 -16.55 -9.71 3.22
CA ARG A 203 -16.49 -9.16 1.86
C ARG A 203 -17.86 -8.70 1.38
N ASP A 204 -18.88 -9.51 1.61
CA ASP A 204 -20.27 -9.16 1.26
C ASP A 204 -20.73 -7.92 2.02
N LYS A 205 -20.36 -7.77 3.30
CA LYS A 205 -20.65 -6.57 4.09
C LYS A 205 -20.05 -5.31 3.47
N ILE A 206 -18.83 -5.38 2.97
CA ILE A 206 -18.15 -4.24 2.34
C ILE A 206 -18.70 -3.94 0.95
N VAL A 207 -18.92 -4.97 0.11
CA VAL A 207 -19.36 -4.82 -1.29
C VAL A 207 -20.86 -4.53 -1.36
N ASN A 208 -21.69 -5.22 -0.55
CA ASN A 208 -23.15 -5.05 -0.53
C ASN A 208 -23.59 -3.85 0.35
N SER A 209 -22.65 -3.00 0.76
CA SER A 209 -22.96 -1.71 1.37
C SER A 209 -23.66 -0.75 0.42
N ILE A 210 -23.84 -1.16 -0.86
CA ILE A 210 -24.56 -0.43 -1.88
C ILE A 210 -26.07 -0.66 -1.65
N PRO A 211 -26.89 0.38 -1.65
CA PRO A 211 -28.35 0.24 -1.65
C PRO A 211 -28.80 -0.62 -2.83
N LYS A 212 -29.84 -1.41 -2.61
CA LYS A 212 -30.48 -2.23 -3.68
C LYS A 212 -31.32 -1.36 -4.56
#